data_a12a4b4757967f65c417b2346726e02e
#
_entry.id   a12a4b4757967f65c417b2346726e02e
#
_cell.length_a   1.000
_cell.length_b   1.000
_cell.length_c   1.000
_cell.angle_alpha   90.00
_cell.angle_beta   90.00
_cell.angle_gamma   90.00
#
_symmetry.space_group_name_H-M   'P 1'
#
loop_
_entity.id
_entity.type
_entity.pdbx_description
1 polymer ?
#
loop_
_entity_poly.entity_id
_entity_poly.type
_entity_poly.pdbx_seq_one_letter_code
_entity_poly.pdbx_strand_id
1 'polypeptide(L)'
;SLYSQHDVMHANAIYPFINIETPELLRDHYAVVQDRWSQALTACGLDLAILHAGSPRLFFEDDQGPEFRANPHLLQWVPPEYAVAESCMLLEPNRKACLLFFQPEDYWHATPQAPEHLAHYFDIKVFPDLAELINHRNEQVARRSTTPNRVAYVGDPPDSKQLKTDWQTNPPQLIQRLQFPRASKTEYELAAMRNASIVGALGHSAAAQCFVDGGSEFEVHMAYLTASGQNENALPYGNIVAQNEHAAFLHYQFQQRSGANDPCSLLIDAGGTFRGYASDITRSYLKTGSAGSNATDSVFLELLERMQTHQDALIEAITPGQNYISLQQLMHQQLAEILTSTGVLRCSAAEAFEAHLTETFCPHGLGHLLGLQVHDVGGHQVSATGDLQPPPENYPSLRFTRPITEDMVLTVEPGVYFIPALLNAYQPTDQRFNWDLIELLKPYGGIRIEDNVRVHANGIENLTRDAFSAVQRYGDER
;
A
#
# COMPACT_ATOMS: atom_id res chain seq x y z
N SER A 1 14.47 0.15 -15.29
CA SER A 1 13.71 -1.07 -15.46
C SER A 1 13.58 -1.39 -16.95
N LEU A 2 14.02 -2.58 -17.35
CA LEU A 2 14.10 -3.06 -18.73
C LEU A 2 12.83 -3.78 -19.21
N TYR A 3 11.67 -3.43 -18.72
CA TYR A 3 10.42 -3.99 -19.23
C TYR A 3 9.86 -3.07 -20.32
N SER A 4 10.20 -3.38 -21.58
CA SER A 4 9.58 -2.79 -22.77
C SER A 4 8.11 -3.22 -22.87
N GLN A 5 7.29 -2.49 -23.66
CA GLN A 5 5.93 -2.95 -24.02
C GLN A 5 5.92 -4.41 -24.54
N HIS A 6 7.03 -4.86 -25.15
CA HIS A 6 7.21 -6.23 -25.60
C HIS A 6 7.24 -7.22 -24.42
N ASP A 7 7.87 -6.86 -23.30
CA ASP A 7 7.96 -7.71 -22.12
C ASP A 7 6.62 -7.78 -21.37
N VAL A 8 5.83 -6.71 -21.38
CA VAL A 8 4.45 -6.72 -20.81
C VAL A 8 3.52 -7.57 -21.67
N MET A 9 3.64 -7.55 -23.01
CA MET A 9 2.86 -8.42 -23.88
C MET A 9 3.29 -9.89 -23.78
N HIS A 10 4.58 -10.16 -23.58
CA HIS A 10 5.06 -11.51 -23.28
C HIS A 10 4.72 -11.95 -21.84
N ALA A 11 4.71 -11.04 -20.88
CA ALA A 11 4.24 -11.32 -19.51
C ALA A 11 2.74 -11.64 -19.48
N ASN A 12 1.92 -10.97 -20.29
CA ASN A 12 0.50 -11.30 -20.47
C ASN A 12 0.26 -12.72 -21.01
N ALA A 13 1.25 -13.30 -21.70
CA ALA A 13 1.21 -14.70 -22.13
C ALA A 13 1.65 -15.69 -21.03
N ILE A 14 2.30 -15.20 -19.98
CA ILE A 14 2.91 -16.00 -18.91
C ILE A 14 2.12 -15.87 -17.58
N TYR A 15 1.43 -14.75 -17.34
CA TYR A 15 0.70 -14.48 -16.10
C TYR A 15 -0.75 -14.03 -16.37
N PRO A 16 -1.68 -14.26 -15.44
CA PRO A 16 -3.10 -13.94 -15.63
C PRO A 16 -3.41 -12.43 -15.47
N PHE A 17 -2.56 -11.56 -15.99
CA PHE A 17 -2.73 -10.12 -15.90
C PHE A 17 -3.85 -9.60 -16.80
N ILE A 18 -4.55 -8.60 -16.29
CA ILE A 18 -5.57 -7.85 -17.03
C ILE A 18 -4.86 -6.80 -17.90
N ASN A 19 -5.26 -6.65 -19.16
CA ASN A 19 -4.79 -5.54 -19.99
C ASN A 19 -5.43 -4.23 -19.51
N ILE A 20 -4.63 -3.32 -18.99
CA ILE A 20 -5.09 -2.03 -18.44
C ILE A 20 -4.84 -0.85 -19.37
N GLU A 21 -4.12 -1.03 -20.47
CA GLU A 21 -3.81 0.02 -21.44
C GLU A 21 -4.80 0.05 -22.62
N THR A 22 -6.08 -0.20 -22.34
CA THR A 22 -7.12 -0.03 -23.34
C THR A 22 -7.44 1.45 -23.53
N PRO A 23 -7.78 1.90 -24.76
CA PRO A 23 -8.11 3.29 -25.02
C PRO A 23 -9.22 3.84 -24.12
N GLU A 24 -10.22 3.01 -23.77
CA GLU A 24 -11.33 3.40 -22.89
C GLU A 24 -10.85 3.70 -21.47
N LEU A 25 -10.08 2.76 -20.88
CA LEU A 25 -9.57 2.93 -19.51
C LEU A 25 -8.65 4.16 -19.40
N LEU A 26 -7.76 4.35 -20.36
CA LEU A 26 -6.83 5.49 -20.36
C LEU A 26 -7.58 6.81 -20.56
N ARG A 27 -8.51 6.89 -21.53
CA ARG A 27 -9.29 8.10 -21.79
C ARG A 27 -10.06 8.53 -20.54
N ASP A 28 -10.78 7.61 -19.93
CA ASP A 28 -11.63 7.90 -18.78
C ASP A 28 -10.79 8.28 -17.55
N HIS A 29 -9.67 7.60 -17.34
CA HIS A 29 -8.72 7.93 -16.27
C HIS A 29 -8.15 9.34 -16.42
N TYR A 30 -7.61 9.68 -17.59
CA TYR A 30 -7.00 10.99 -17.81
C TYR A 30 -8.03 12.13 -17.79
N ALA A 31 -9.25 11.89 -18.22
CA ALA A 31 -10.34 12.85 -18.07
C ALA A 31 -10.61 13.17 -16.60
N VAL A 32 -10.67 12.15 -15.74
CA VAL A 32 -10.88 12.31 -14.29
C VAL A 32 -9.70 13.04 -13.63
N VAL A 33 -8.48 12.62 -13.92
CA VAL A 33 -7.28 13.23 -13.31
C VAL A 33 -7.14 14.70 -13.72
N GLN A 34 -7.34 15.00 -15.02
CA GLN A 34 -7.33 16.38 -15.52
C GLN A 34 -8.39 17.26 -14.85
N ASP A 35 -9.61 16.73 -14.69
CA ASP A 35 -10.70 17.45 -14.05
C ASP A 35 -10.43 17.73 -12.57
N ARG A 36 -9.92 16.76 -11.84
CA ARG A 36 -9.52 16.91 -10.43
C ARG A 36 -8.48 18.03 -10.23
N TRP A 37 -7.46 18.09 -11.09
CA TRP A 37 -6.45 19.16 -11.06
C TRP A 37 -7.06 20.52 -11.42
N SER A 38 -7.87 20.57 -12.46
CA SER A 38 -8.57 21.79 -12.89
C SER A 38 -9.43 22.39 -11.78
N GLN A 39 -10.24 21.54 -11.12
CA GLN A 39 -11.08 21.95 -9.99
C GLN A 39 -10.26 22.43 -8.80
N ALA A 40 -9.21 21.70 -8.44
CA ALA A 40 -8.34 22.05 -7.31
C ALA A 40 -7.61 23.39 -7.53
N LEU A 41 -7.04 23.59 -8.71
CA LEU A 41 -6.37 24.84 -9.07
C LEU A 41 -7.34 26.03 -9.07
N THR A 42 -8.51 25.88 -9.70
CA THR A 42 -9.55 26.91 -9.73
C THR A 42 -10.01 27.27 -8.31
N ALA A 43 -10.29 26.28 -7.46
CA ALA A 43 -10.74 26.51 -6.10
C ALA A 43 -9.68 27.21 -5.22
N CYS A 44 -8.39 27.03 -5.54
CA CYS A 44 -7.28 27.69 -4.85
C CYS A 44 -6.89 29.05 -5.48
N GLY A 45 -7.55 29.47 -6.56
CA GLY A 45 -7.19 30.70 -7.27
C GLY A 45 -5.81 30.66 -7.93
N LEU A 46 -5.37 29.47 -8.30
CA LEU A 46 -4.07 29.25 -8.94
C LEU A 46 -4.20 29.19 -10.47
N ASP A 47 -3.26 29.82 -11.18
CA ASP A 47 -3.22 29.82 -12.63
C ASP A 47 -2.55 28.55 -13.17
N LEU A 48 -1.57 28.02 -12.43
CA LEU A 48 -0.69 26.96 -12.89
C LEU A 48 -0.12 26.16 -11.70
N ALA A 49 0.09 24.86 -11.88
CA ALA A 49 0.95 24.06 -11.03
C ALA A 49 2.09 23.41 -11.82
N ILE A 50 3.25 23.34 -11.18
CA ILE A 50 4.40 22.55 -11.59
C ILE A 50 4.41 21.30 -10.72
N LEU A 51 4.04 20.16 -11.28
CA LEU A 51 4.10 18.88 -10.59
C LEU A 51 5.44 18.22 -10.92
N HIS A 52 6.36 18.21 -9.96
CA HIS A 52 7.73 17.76 -10.14
C HIS A 52 7.88 16.29 -9.71
N ALA A 53 8.64 15.52 -10.49
CA ALA A 53 8.89 14.10 -10.20
C ALA A 53 9.67 13.88 -8.90
N GLY A 54 10.54 14.80 -8.57
CA GLY A 54 11.55 14.69 -7.52
C GLY A 54 12.96 14.61 -8.10
N SER A 55 13.94 14.74 -7.23
CA SER A 55 15.37 14.67 -7.58
C SER A 55 16.03 13.46 -6.89
N PRO A 56 17.04 12.84 -7.50
CA PRO A 56 17.81 11.80 -6.84
C PRO A 56 18.47 12.33 -5.56
N ARG A 57 18.59 11.47 -4.56
CA ARG A 57 19.29 11.79 -3.30
C ARG A 57 20.48 10.85 -3.15
N LEU A 58 21.54 11.33 -2.56
CA LEU A 58 22.72 10.53 -2.20
C LEU A 58 22.73 10.28 -0.70
N PHE A 59 23.36 9.17 -0.29
CA PHE A 59 23.70 8.96 1.10
C PHE A 59 24.77 9.96 1.55
N PHE A 60 24.93 10.12 2.86
CA PHE A 60 25.90 11.06 3.40
C PHE A 60 27.33 10.73 2.93
N GLU A 61 27.99 11.68 2.26
CA GLU A 61 29.36 11.55 1.71
C GLU A 61 29.55 10.32 0.80
N ASP A 62 28.53 9.96 0.00
CA ASP A 62 28.51 8.80 -0.87
C ASP A 62 28.13 9.21 -2.30
N ASP A 63 28.52 8.42 -3.28
CA ASP A 63 28.07 8.51 -4.69
C ASP A 63 26.88 7.56 -4.97
N GLN A 64 26.42 6.83 -3.95
CA GLN A 64 25.25 5.99 -3.98
C GLN A 64 24.08 6.62 -3.22
N GLY A 65 22.87 6.25 -3.58
CA GLY A 65 21.65 6.71 -2.93
C GLY A 65 20.56 5.65 -2.91
N PRO A 66 19.46 5.92 -2.22
CA PRO A 66 18.29 5.05 -2.30
C PRO A 66 17.72 5.07 -3.72
N GLU A 67 17.02 4.00 -4.10
CA GLU A 67 16.29 3.96 -5.36
C GLU A 67 15.33 5.14 -5.47
N PHE A 68 15.34 5.81 -6.63
CA PHE A 68 14.47 6.94 -6.88
C PHE A 68 13.01 6.50 -6.93
N ARG A 69 12.17 7.20 -6.18
CA ARG A 69 10.72 7.06 -6.23
C ARG A 69 10.08 8.40 -6.57
N ALA A 70 9.32 8.41 -7.64
CA ALA A 70 8.68 9.63 -8.11
C ALA A 70 7.52 10.06 -7.20
N ASN A 71 7.20 11.36 -7.27
CA ASN A 71 6.05 11.95 -6.63
C ASN A 71 4.77 11.16 -6.97
N PRO A 72 4.01 10.68 -5.96
CA PRO A 72 2.80 9.89 -6.20
C PRO A 72 1.73 10.60 -7.05
N HIS A 73 1.62 11.92 -6.97
CA HIS A 73 0.71 12.67 -7.82
C HIS A 73 1.10 12.61 -9.31
N LEU A 74 2.41 12.52 -9.61
CA LEU A 74 2.87 12.32 -10.99
C LEU A 74 2.56 10.89 -11.48
N LEU A 75 2.59 9.90 -10.58
CA LEU A 75 2.30 8.51 -10.92
C LEU A 75 0.83 8.28 -11.34
N GLN A 76 -0.08 9.22 -11.09
CA GLN A 76 -1.41 9.20 -11.70
C GLN A 76 -1.40 9.57 -13.20
N TRP A 77 -0.36 10.28 -13.65
CA TRP A 77 -0.19 10.70 -15.03
C TRP A 77 0.67 9.75 -15.84
N VAL A 78 1.74 9.25 -15.26
CA VAL A 78 2.68 8.35 -15.94
C VAL A 78 3.09 7.20 -15.04
N PRO A 79 3.21 5.97 -15.57
CA PRO A 79 3.79 4.85 -14.83
C PRO A 79 5.22 5.13 -14.37
N PRO A 80 5.73 4.41 -13.34
CA PRO A 80 7.05 4.67 -12.75
C PRO A 80 8.21 4.71 -13.75
N GLU A 81 8.18 3.86 -14.78
CA GLU A 81 9.22 3.80 -15.82
C GLU A 81 9.35 5.08 -16.64
N TYR A 82 8.29 5.91 -16.66
CA TYR A 82 8.26 7.20 -17.34
C TYR A 82 8.28 8.39 -16.38
N ALA A 83 8.22 8.15 -15.08
CA ALA A 83 8.30 9.18 -14.05
C ALA A 83 9.76 9.48 -13.70
N VAL A 84 10.53 9.90 -14.71
CA VAL A 84 11.97 10.13 -14.60
C VAL A 84 12.25 11.33 -13.69
N ALA A 85 13.26 11.20 -12.84
CA ALA A 85 13.71 12.27 -11.97
C ALA A 85 13.95 13.57 -12.75
N GLU A 86 13.70 14.73 -12.14
CA GLU A 86 13.78 16.07 -12.72
C GLU A 86 12.71 16.40 -13.79
N SER A 87 11.96 15.41 -14.28
CA SER A 87 10.80 15.67 -15.14
C SER A 87 9.70 16.38 -14.36
N CYS A 88 8.90 17.15 -15.04
CA CYS A 88 7.74 17.81 -14.41
C CYS A 88 6.56 17.91 -15.35
N MET A 89 5.37 18.04 -14.79
CA MET A 89 4.15 18.27 -15.53
C MET A 89 3.62 19.69 -15.26
N LEU A 90 3.27 20.41 -16.30
CA LEU A 90 2.62 21.71 -16.21
C LEU A 90 1.11 21.50 -16.29
N LEU A 91 0.39 21.98 -15.30
CA LEU A 91 -1.04 21.79 -15.12
C LEU A 91 -1.74 23.13 -14.97
N GLU A 92 -2.77 23.35 -15.78
CA GLU A 92 -3.57 24.58 -15.80
C GLU A 92 -5.06 24.22 -15.75
N PRO A 93 -5.91 25.10 -15.19
CA PRO A 93 -7.35 24.89 -15.26
C PRO A 93 -7.84 24.81 -16.72
N ASN A 94 -8.62 23.78 -17.02
CA ASN A 94 -9.28 23.58 -18.32
C ASN A 94 -8.35 23.57 -19.55
N ARG A 95 -7.08 23.20 -19.36
CA ARG A 95 -6.13 23.03 -20.45
C ARG A 95 -5.47 21.65 -20.38
N LYS A 96 -5.10 21.15 -21.56
CA LYS A 96 -4.35 19.91 -21.69
C LYS A 96 -3.02 20.01 -20.94
N ALA A 97 -2.72 19.04 -20.09
CA ALA A 97 -1.47 18.98 -19.36
C ALA A 97 -0.26 18.82 -20.29
N CYS A 98 0.92 19.24 -19.86
CA CYS A 98 2.16 19.11 -20.63
C CYS A 98 3.27 18.50 -19.77
N LEU A 99 3.74 17.33 -20.17
CA LEU A 99 4.92 16.68 -19.58
C LEU A 99 6.20 17.26 -20.18
N LEU A 100 7.04 17.85 -19.35
CA LEU A 100 8.42 18.18 -19.67
C LEU A 100 9.29 17.01 -19.22
N PHE A 101 9.66 16.17 -20.17
CA PHE A 101 10.34 14.92 -19.93
C PHE A 101 11.86 15.11 -19.99
N PHE A 102 12.54 14.77 -18.90
CA PHE A 102 14.00 14.81 -18.86
C PHE A 102 14.56 13.50 -19.40
N GLN A 103 15.33 13.57 -20.48
CA GLN A 103 15.93 12.44 -21.18
C GLN A 103 17.45 12.61 -21.24
N PRO A 104 18.18 12.43 -20.10
CA PRO A 104 19.62 12.54 -20.11
C PRO A 104 20.25 11.43 -20.95
N GLU A 105 21.30 11.76 -21.70
CA GLU A 105 22.13 10.80 -22.40
C GLU A 105 23.50 10.74 -21.74
N ASP A 106 23.82 9.61 -21.14
CA ASP A 106 25.13 9.33 -20.57
C ASP A 106 25.53 7.87 -20.84
N TYR A 107 26.78 7.51 -20.54
CA TYR A 107 27.25 6.14 -20.75
C TYR A 107 27.11 5.23 -19.51
N TRP A 108 26.58 5.76 -18.41
CA TRP A 108 26.34 5.02 -17.17
C TRP A 108 24.96 4.41 -17.09
N HIS A 109 23.99 5.02 -17.73
CA HIS A 109 22.57 4.68 -17.60
C HIS A 109 21.94 4.47 -18.97
N ALA A 110 20.96 3.57 -19.03
CA ALA A 110 20.10 3.48 -20.19
C ALA A 110 19.28 4.77 -20.34
N THR A 111 19.26 5.33 -21.55
CA THR A 111 18.48 6.51 -21.85
C THR A 111 16.99 6.23 -21.66
N PRO A 112 16.30 6.98 -20.76
CA PRO A 112 14.86 6.79 -20.55
C PRO A 112 14.09 7.15 -21.81
N GLN A 113 13.00 6.46 -22.08
CA GLN A 113 12.14 6.71 -23.24
C GLN A 113 10.89 7.49 -22.81
N ALA A 114 10.51 8.49 -23.60
CA ALA A 114 9.29 9.24 -23.35
C ALA A 114 8.05 8.37 -23.62
N PRO A 115 6.93 8.57 -22.87
CA PRO A 115 5.71 7.80 -23.05
C PRO A 115 4.90 8.28 -24.26
N GLU A 116 5.43 8.16 -25.46
CA GLU A 116 4.83 8.69 -26.69
C GLU A 116 3.42 8.13 -26.96
N HIS A 117 3.15 6.90 -26.53
CA HIS A 117 1.83 6.29 -26.63
C HIS A 117 0.76 7.02 -25.79
N LEU A 118 1.17 7.84 -24.82
CA LEU A 118 0.28 8.67 -24.00
C LEU A 118 0.10 10.11 -24.53
N ALA A 119 0.76 10.48 -25.64
CA ALA A 119 0.71 11.83 -26.22
C ALA A 119 -0.69 12.27 -26.65
N HIS A 120 -1.61 11.33 -26.82
CA HIS A 120 -3.02 11.63 -27.06
C HIS A 120 -3.67 12.34 -25.85
N TYR A 121 -3.25 11.99 -24.63
CA TYR A 121 -3.91 12.45 -23.39
C TYR A 121 -3.26 13.69 -22.80
N PHE A 122 -1.95 13.90 -23.01
CA PHE A 122 -1.21 15.09 -22.59
C PHE A 122 -0.06 15.37 -23.56
N ASP A 123 0.35 16.63 -23.66
CA ASP A 123 1.47 17.01 -24.51
C ASP A 123 2.80 16.56 -23.89
N ILE A 124 3.77 16.18 -24.72
CA ILE A 124 5.09 15.73 -24.27
C ILE A 124 6.17 16.56 -24.97
N LYS A 125 7.08 17.11 -24.18
CA LYS A 125 8.31 17.75 -24.68
C LYS A 125 9.52 17.11 -24.02
N VAL A 126 10.48 16.71 -24.84
CA VAL A 126 11.68 15.98 -24.40
C VAL A 126 12.86 16.93 -24.34
N PHE A 127 13.64 16.84 -23.26
CA PHE A 127 14.82 17.65 -23.01
C PHE A 127 16.00 16.77 -22.61
N PRO A 128 17.09 16.74 -23.39
CA PRO A 128 18.32 16.03 -23.02
C PRO A 128 19.15 16.78 -21.97
N ASP A 129 18.96 18.11 -21.88
CA ASP A 129 19.67 18.98 -20.94
C ASP A 129 18.72 19.55 -19.88
N LEU A 130 19.12 19.43 -18.60
CA LEU A 130 18.30 19.87 -17.47
C LEU A 130 18.12 21.39 -17.42
N ALA A 131 19.18 22.16 -17.80
CA ALA A 131 19.08 23.61 -17.80
C ALA A 131 18.12 24.11 -18.89
N GLU A 132 18.10 23.45 -20.05
CA GLU A 132 17.12 23.73 -21.12
C GLU A 132 15.70 23.44 -20.66
N LEU A 133 15.46 22.29 -19.95
CA LEU A 133 14.17 21.96 -19.38
C LEU A 133 13.73 23.07 -18.40
N ILE A 134 14.57 23.41 -17.44
CA ILE A 134 14.28 24.45 -16.44
C ILE A 134 13.98 25.80 -17.09
N ASN A 135 14.79 26.22 -18.06
CA ASN A 135 14.58 27.48 -18.80
C ASN A 135 13.23 27.45 -19.52
N HIS A 136 12.94 26.39 -20.26
CA HIS A 136 11.67 26.23 -20.94
C HIS A 136 10.49 26.27 -19.97
N ARG A 137 10.58 25.53 -18.86
CA ARG A 137 9.58 25.54 -17.79
C ARG A 137 9.30 26.96 -17.29
N ASN A 138 10.37 27.71 -16.98
CA ASN A 138 10.26 29.07 -16.44
C ASN A 138 9.65 30.04 -17.47
N GLU A 139 10.00 29.92 -18.75
CA GLU A 139 9.37 30.69 -19.82
C GLU A 139 7.89 30.41 -19.98
N GLN A 140 7.50 29.11 -19.93
CA GLN A 140 6.10 28.71 -20.03
C GLN A 140 5.28 29.21 -18.82
N VAL A 141 5.86 29.18 -17.63
CA VAL A 141 5.24 29.73 -16.43
C VAL A 141 5.03 31.23 -16.55
N ALA A 142 6.06 31.98 -16.99
CA ALA A 142 5.99 33.45 -17.17
C ALA A 142 4.95 33.86 -18.22
N ARG A 143 4.76 33.05 -19.25
CA ARG A 143 3.76 33.34 -20.32
C ARG A 143 2.32 33.07 -19.84
N ARG A 144 2.12 32.13 -18.88
CA ARG A 144 0.80 31.63 -18.45
C ARG A 144 0.31 32.30 -17.18
N SER A 145 1.21 32.81 -16.35
CA SER A 145 0.85 33.56 -15.14
C SER A 145 1.73 34.82 -15.03
N THR A 146 1.08 35.97 -14.93
CA THR A 146 1.74 37.26 -14.67
C THR A 146 1.89 37.54 -13.17
N THR A 147 1.32 36.68 -12.33
CA THR A 147 1.28 36.83 -10.88
C THR A 147 1.96 35.62 -10.24
N PRO A 148 3.22 35.73 -9.82
CA PRO A 148 4.01 34.57 -9.36
C PRO A 148 3.36 33.81 -8.19
N ASN A 149 2.69 34.48 -7.25
CA ASN A 149 2.00 33.82 -6.13
C ASN A 149 0.74 33.04 -6.54
N ARG A 150 0.38 33.04 -7.81
CA ARG A 150 -0.66 32.18 -8.39
C ARG A 150 -0.10 30.95 -9.09
N VAL A 151 1.18 30.68 -8.90
CA VAL A 151 1.87 29.47 -9.37
C VAL A 151 2.19 28.58 -8.18
N ALA A 152 1.82 27.34 -8.26
CA ALA A 152 2.16 26.32 -7.26
C ALA A 152 3.27 25.40 -7.76
N TYR A 153 4.18 25.05 -6.88
CA TYR A 153 5.11 23.94 -7.05
C TYR A 153 4.67 22.78 -6.14
N VAL A 154 4.49 21.59 -6.72
CA VAL A 154 4.05 20.39 -5.99
C VAL A 154 5.12 19.30 -6.14
N GLY A 155 5.72 18.93 -5.03
CA GLY A 155 6.77 17.91 -4.95
C GLY A 155 7.80 18.19 -3.86
N ASP A 156 8.79 17.32 -3.76
CA ASP A 156 9.96 17.58 -2.92
C ASP A 156 10.70 18.83 -3.45
N PRO A 157 11.01 19.82 -2.59
CA PRO A 157 11.74 20.98 -3.04
C PRO A 157 13.11 20.58 -3.61
N PRO A 158 13.42 20.89 -4.86
CA PRO A 158 14.78 20.75 -5.38
C PRO A 158 15.71 21.75 -4.70
N ASP A 159 16.99 21.68 -4.99
CA ASP A 159 17.95 22.69 -4.56
C ASP A 159 17.42 24.10 -4.84
N SER A 160 17.62 25.00 -3.90
CA SER A 160 17.05 26.37 -3.89
C SER A 160 17.26 27.19 -5.16
N LYS A 161 18.20 26.77 -6.01
CA LYS A 161 18.51 27.45 -7.30
C LYS A 161 17.46 27.18 -8.40
N GLN A 162 16.64 26.15 -8.26
CA GLN A 162 15.63 25.78 -9.27
C GLN A 162 14.24 26.37 -8.99
N LEU A 163 13.98 26.83 -7.79
CA LEU A 163 12.71 27.42 -7.41
C LEU A 163 12.77 28.94 -7.43
N LYS A 164 11.71 29.56 -7.94
CA LYS A 164 11.49 30.98 -7.72
C LYS A 164 10.83 31.19 -6.36
N THR A 165 11.36 32.10 -5.57
CA THR A 165 10.91 32.39 -4.20
C THR A 165 9.45 32.87 -4.10
N ASP A 166 8.90 33.32 -5.22
CA ASP A 166 7.55 33.88 -5.29
C ASP A 166 6.45 32.83 -5.60
N TRP A 167 6.84 31.58 -5.88
CA TRP A 167 5.90 30.50 -6.08
C TRP A 167 5.46 29.90 -4.75
N GLN A 168 4.22 29.42 -4.70
CA GLN A 168 3.73 28.68 -3.55
C GLN A 168 4.25 27.22 -3.60
N THR A 169 5.09 26.84 -2.65
CA THR A 169 5.60 25.46 -2.55
C THR A 169 4.67 24.60 -1.70
N ASN A 170 4.13 23.56 -2.29
CA ASN A 170 3.21 22.60 -1.63
C ASN A 170 2.11 23.30 -0.84
N PRO A 171 1.33 24.22 -1.44
CA PRO A 171 0.32 24.92 -0.68
C PRO A 171 -0.69 23.94 -0.08
N PRO A 172 -0.91 23.98 1.26
CA PRO A 172 -1.71 22.94 1.94
C PRO A 172 -3.12 22.78 1.38
N GLN A 173 -3.76 23.89 1.00
CA GLN A 173 -5.11 23.86 0.44
C GLN A 173 -5.17 23.12 -0.91
N LEU A 174 -4.16 23.26 -1.76
CA LEU A 174 -4.07 22.52 -3.01
C LEU A 174 -3.80 21.03 -2.74
N ILE A 175 -2.82 20.72 -1.89
CA ILE A 175 -2.46 19.34 -1.56
C ILE A 175 -3.67 18.58 -0.99
N GLN A 176 -4.42 19.17 -0.08
CA GLN A 176 -5.63 18.57 0.49
C GLN A 176 -6.70 18.27 -0.57
N ARG A 177 -6.91 19.20 -1.52
CA ARG A 177 -7.86 19.02 -2.62
C ARG A 177 -7.43 17.97 -3.64
N LEU A 178 -6.14 17.72 -3.77
CA LEU A 178 -5.58 16.66 -4.62
C LEU A 178 -5.63 15.29 -3.92
N GLN A 179 -5.40 15.25 -2.61
CA GLN A 179 -5.35 14.01 -1.83
C GLN A 179 -6.75 13.45 -1.59
N PHE A 180 -7.73 14.29 -1.28
CA PHE A 180 -9.08 13.84 -0.93
C PHE A 180 -9.73 12.96 -2.02
N PRO A 181 -9.74 13.33 -3.31
CA PRO A 181 -10.35 12.52 -4.36
C PRO A 181 -9.54 11.27 -4.74
N ARG A 182 -8.25 11.18 -4.36
CA ARG A 182 -7.44 9.98 -4.64
C ARG A 182 -7.97 8.73 -3.95
N ALA A 183 -8.75 8.87 -2.88
CA ALA A 183 -9.40 7.75 -2.22
C ALA A 183 -10.37 7.01 -3.16
N SER A 184 -11.04 7.72 -4.07
CA SER A 184 -11.93 7.11 -5.08
C SER A 184 -11.14 6.80 -6.35
N LYS A 185 -10.96 5.52 -6.64
CA LYS A 185 -10.13 5.02 -7.74
C LYS A 185 -10.89 5.05 -9.06
N THR A 186 -10.19 5.37 -10.15
CA THR A 186 -10.70 5.16 -11.51
C THR A 186 -10.67 3.69 -11.89
N GLU A 187 -11.37 3.27 -12.94
CA GLU A 187 -11.33 1.88 -13.41
C GLU A 187 -9.92 1.46 -13.87
N TYR A 188 -9.12 2.38 -14.42
CA TYR A 188 -7.70 2.13 -14.71
C TYR A 188 -6.90 1.83 -13.44
N GLU A 189 -7.07 2.65 -12.40
CA GLU A 189 -6.40 2.47 -11.11
C GLU A 189 -6.82 1.14 -10.45
N LEU A 190 -8.10 0.80 -10.50
CA LEU A 190 -8.61 -0.47 -9.99
C LEU A 190 -8.03 -1.67 -10.75
N ALA A 191 -7.94 -1.58 -12.08
CA ALA A 191 -7.34 -2.62 -12.90
C ALA A 191 -5.84 -2.81 -12.58
N ALA A 192 -5.10 -1.71 -12.36
CA ALA A 192 -3.72 -1.76 -11.89
C ALA A 192 -3.59 -2.43 -10.52
N MET A 193 -4.49 -2.15 -9.59
CA MET A 193 -4.49 -2.75 -8.25
C MET A 193 -4.90 -4.23 -8.27
N ARG A 194 -5.77 -4.65 -9.19
CA ARG A 194 -6.04 -6.07 -9.43
C ARG A 194 -4.78 -6.79 -9.90
N ASN A 195 -4.02 -6.21 -10.82
CA ASN A 195 -2.75 -6.77 -11.27
C ASN A 195 -1.68 -6.76 -10.16
N ALA A 196 -1.59 -5.71 -9.36
CA ALA A 196 -0.70 -5.66 -8.19
C ALA A 196 -1.04 -6.78 -7.18
N SER A 197 -2.33 -7.09 -7.02
CA SER A 197 -2.78 -8.21 -6.18
C SER A 197 -2.37 -9.56 -6.75
N ILE A 198 -2.40 -9.73 -8.09
CA ILE A 198 -1.89 -10.94 -8.76
C ILE A 198 -0.39 -11.10 -8.54
N VAL A 199 0.39 -10.03 -8.67
CA VAL A 199 1.83 -10.03 -8.36
C VAL A 199 2.07 -10.53 -6.92
N GLY A 200 1.33 -9.98 -5.95
CA GLY A 200 1.41 -10.40 -4.56
C GLY A 200 1.02 -11.87 -4.35
N ALA A 201 -0.08 -12.31 -4.97
CA ALA A 201 -0.57 -13.69 -4.86
C ALA A 201 0.43 -14.73 -5.41
N LEU A 202 1.11 -14.42 -6.52
CA LEU A 202 2.19 -15.25 -7.05
C LEU A 202 3.31 -15.43 -6.03
N GLY A 203 3.76 -14.33 -5.42
CA GLY A 203 4.80 -14.35 -4.39
C GLY A 203 4.37 -15.12 -3.14
N HIS A 204 3.17 -14.86 -2.63
CA HIS A 204 2.62 -15.56 -1.44
C HIS A 204 2.49 -17.07 -1.65
N SER A 205 2.06 -17.52 -2.83
CA SER A 205 1.92 -18.94 -3.13
C SER A 205 3.27 -19.66 -3.08
N ALA A 206 4.31 -19.07 -3.66
CA ALA A 206 5.66 -19.62 -3.61
C ALA A 206 6.27 -19.57 -2.20
N ALA A 207 6.04 -18.50 -1.47
CA ALA A 207 6.50 -18.33 -0.10
C ALA A 207 5.88 -19.38 0.84
N ALA A 208 4.58 -19.64 0.73
CA ALA A 208 3.89 -20.67 1.49
C ALA A 208 4.47 -22.06 1.22
N GLN A 209 4.72 -22.39 -0.05
CA GLN A 209 5.33 -23.67 -0.40
C GLN A 209 6.75 -23.80 0.16
N CYS A 210 7.57 -22.76 0.03
CA CYS A 210 8.93 -22.75 0.60
C CYS A 210 8.91 -22.97 2.12
N PHE A 211 7.97 -22.37 2.84
CA PHE A 211 7.79 -22.59 4.27
C PHE A 211 7.43 -24.04 4.59
N VAL A 212 6.49 -24.64 3.87
CA VAL A 212 6.10 -26.06 4.03
C VAL A 212 7.30 -26.97 3.82
N ASP A 213 8.16 -26.65 2.84
CA ASP A 213 9.38 -27.40 2.51
C ASP A 213 10.52 -27.18 3.54
N GLY A 214 10.32 -26.31 4.53
CA GLY A 214 11.27 -26.10 5.63
C GLY A 214 12.22 -24.92 5.41
N GLY A 215 11.91 -24.00 4.47
CA GLY A 215 12.71 -22.81 4.19
C GLY A 215 12.81 -21.87 5.40
N SER A 216 13.97 -21.21 5.53
CA SER A 216 14.21 -20.12 6.46
C SER A 216 13.42 -18.87 6.06
N GLU A 217 13.34 -17.88 6.96
CA GLU A 217 12.71 -16.58 6.65
C GLU A 217 13.32 -15.96 5.38
N PHE A 218 14.64 -16.02 5.23
CA PHE A 218 15.33 -15.50 4.05
C PHE A 218 14.97 -16.29 2.78
N GLU A 219 14.94 -17.63 2.84
CA GLU A 219 14.55 -18.45 1.69
C GLU A 219 13.10 -18.23 1.28
N VAL A 220 12.18 -18.07 2.23
CA VAL A 220 10.78 -17.71 1.98
C VAL A 220 10.68 -16.34 1.31
N HIS A 221 11.45 -15.35 1.79
CA HIS A 221 11.55 -14.04 1.16
C HIS A 221 12.05 -14.11 -0.29
N MET A 222 13.12 -14.88 -0.54
CA MET A 222 13.66 -15.07 -1.89
C MET A 222 12.68 -15.78 -2.81
N ALA A 223 11.94 -16.77 -2.31
CA ALA A 223 10.89 -17.44 -3.07
C ALA A 223 9.78 -16.45 -3.47
N TYR A 224 9.40 -15.55 -2.55
CA TYR A 224 8.44 -14.48 -2.84
C TYR A 224 8.94 -13.56 -3.96
N LEU A 225 10.15 -13.04 -3.86
CA LEU A 225 10.73 -12.14 -4.87
C LEU A 225 10.79 -12.81 -6.25
N THR A 226 11.26 -14.04 -6.29
CA THR A 226 11.40 -14.80 -7.54
C THR A 226 10.06 -15.01 -8.23
N ALA A 227 9.06 -15.47 -7.50
CA ALA A 227 7.73 -15.77 -8.07
C ALA A 227 6.95 -14.52 -8.44
N SER A 228 7.07 -13.44 -7.66
CA SER A 228 6.43 -12.16 -7.96
C SER A 228 7.14 -11.37 -9.06
N GLY A 229 8.37 -11.76 -9.43
CA GLY A 229 9.19 -11.04 -10.41
C GLY A 229 9.63 -9.65 -9.93
N GLN A 230 9.74 -9.45 -8.62
CA GLN A 230 10.15 -8.19 -8.01
C GLN A 230 11.54 -8.32 -7.39
N ASN A 231 12.32 -7.25 -7.49
CA ASN A 231 13.51 -7.07 -6.66
C ASN A 231 13.12 -6.23 -5.41
N GLU A 232 14.05 -6.07 -4.48
CA GLU A 232 13.82 -5.30 -3.24
C GLU A 232 13.31 -3.86 -3.51
N ASN A 233 13.80 -3.22 -4.57
CA ASN A 233 13.45 -1.84 -4.91
C ASN A 233 12.06 -1.72 -5.57
N ALA A 234 11.57 -2.80 -6.17
CA ALA A 234 10.25 -2.83 -6.78
C ALA A 234 9.11 -3.09 -5.78
N LEU A 235 9.44 -3.58 -4.57
CA LEU A 235 8.45 -3.84 -3.54
C LEU A 235 7.73 -2.54 -3.12
N PRO A 236 6.42 -2.58 -2.86
CA PRO A 236 5.71 -1.43 -2.34
C PRO A 236 6.14 -1.08 -0.91
N TYR A 237 6.56 -2.07 -0.14
CA TYR A 237 7.16 -1.98 1.19
C TYR A 237 8.06 -3.19 1.43
N GLY A 238 8.98 -3.07 2.40
CA GLY A 238 9.86 -4.20 2.76
C GLY A 238 9.06 -5.38 3.31
N ASN A 239 9.30 -6.57 2.77
CA ASN A 239 8.59 -7.77 3.18
C ASN A 239 8.82 -8.09 4.65
N ILE A 240 7.74 -8.42 5.36
CA ILE A 240 7.76 -9.01 6.69
C ILE A 240 7.61 -10.52 6.50
N VAL A 241 8.65 -11.26 6.87
CA VAL A 241 8.65 -12.73 6.86
C VAL A 241 9.09 -13.18 8.24
N ALA A 242 8.15 -13.61 9.06
CA ALA A 242 8.38 -13.86 10.47
C ALA A 242 7.95 -15.28 10.83
N GLN A 243 8.91 -16.11 11.25
CA GLN A 243 8.64 -17.44 11.76
C GLN A 243 8.55 -17.40 13.30
N ASN A 244 7.64 -18.17 13.85
CA ASN A 244 7.48 -18.36 15.28
C ASN A 244 7.29 -17.04 16.05
N GLU A 245 8.00 -16.83 17.16
CA GLU A 245 7.91 -15.65 18.01
C GLU A 245 8.23 -14.32 17.28
N HIS A 246 8.91 -14.36 16.13
CA HIS A 246 9.21 -13.17 15.34
C HIS A 246 7.92 -12.50 14.82
N ALA A 247 6.84 -13.25 14.67
CA ALA A 247 5.53 -12.71 14.25
C ALA A 247 4.89 -11.79 15.32
N ALA A 248 5.42 -11.75 16.54
CA ALA A 248 5.02 -10.79 17.56
C ALA A 248 5.70 -9.41 17.41
N PHE A 249 6.63 -9.25 16.47
CA PHE A 249 7.21 -7.96 16.09
C PHE A 249 6.54 -7.48 14.82
N LEU A 250 5.64 -6.51 14.91
CA LEU A 250 4.74 -6.13 13.80
C LEU A 250 5.47 -5.68 12.54
N HIS A 251 6.66 -5.06 12.66
CA HIS A 251 7.50 -4.63 11.56
C HIS A 251 8.83 -5.40 11.52
N TYR A 252 8.75 -6.74 11.63
CA TYR A 252 9.92 -7.61 11.59
C TYR A 252 10.46 -7.75 10.16
N GLN A 253 11.67 -7.27 9.91
CA GLN A 253 12.30 -7.26 8.58
C GLN A 253 13.74 -7.83 8.56
N PHE A 254 14.12 -8.63 9.57
CA PHE A 254 15.48 -9.16 9.67
C PHE A 254 15.74 -10.37 8.78
N GLN A 255 14.74 -11.21 8.52
CA GLN A 255 14.80 -12.36 7.61
C GLN A 255 16.02 -13.27 7.92
N GLN A 256 15.92 -14.05 8.98
CA GLN A 256 16.99 -14.97 9.38
C GLN A 256 17.31 -15.98 8.27
N ARG A 257 18.61 -16.19 8.04
CA ARG A 257 19.13 -17.10 7.00
C ARG A 257 19.19 -18.55 7.45
N SER A 258 19.36 -18.80 8.74
CA SER A 258 19.28 -20.15 9.31
C SER A 258 17.84 -20.50 9.56
N GLY A 259 17.45 -21.73 9.20
CA GLY A 259 16.14 -22.26 9.55
C GLY A 259 15.95 -22.25 11.05
N ALA A 260 14.75 -21.89 11.52
CA ALA A 260 14.38 -22.09 12.90
C ALA A 260 14.41 -23.58 13.22
N ASN A 261 14.90 -23.96 14.39
CA ASN A 261 14.72 -25.32 14.89
C ASN A 261 13.21 -25.51 15.12
N ASP A 262 12.57 -26.38 14.36
CA ASP A 262 11.15 -26.66 14.43
C ASP A 262 10.25 -25.42 14.24
N PRO A 263 10.26 -24.76 13.04
CA PRO A 263 9.35 -23.67 12.77
C PRO A 263 7.92 -24.18 12.82
N CYS A 264 7.09 -23.60 13.70
CA CYS A 264 5.70 -23.99 13.87
C CYS A 264 4.74 -23.04 13.12
N SER A 265 5.08 -21.79 12.98
CA SER A 265 4.23 -20.78 12.35
C SER A 265 5.03 -19.88 11.40
N LEU A 266 4.30 -19.27 10.44
CA LEU A 266 4.78 -18.23 9.57
C LEU A 266 3.72 -17.13 9.49
N LEU A 267 4.16 -15.88 9.61
CA LEU A 267 3.43 -14.71 9.18
C LEU A 267 4.22 -14.05 8.05
N ILE A 268 3.61 -13.89 6.89
CA ILE A 268 4.18 -13.16 5.77
C ILE A 268 3.27 -11.99 5.38
N ASP A 269 3.84 -10.80 5.40
CA ASP A 269 3.22 -9.55 4.98
C ASP A 269 4.05 -8.97 3.84
N ALA A 270 3.52 -9.07 2.64
CA ALA A 270 4.24 -8.76 1.42
C ALA A 270 3.26 -8.38 0.30
N GLY A 271 3.58 -7.31 -0.42
CA GLY A 271 2.75 -6.78 -1.48
C GLY A 271 3.37 -6.87 -2.87
N GLY A 272 2.57 -6.56 -3.86
CA GLY A 272 2.98 -6.40 -5.25
C GLY A 272 2.83 -4.95 -5.72
N THR A 273 3.56 -4.60 -6.75
CA THR A 273 3.45 -3.29 -7.42
C THR A 273 3.13 -3.52 -8.89
N PHE A 274 2.18 -2.76 -9.41
CA PHE A 274 1.87 -2.73 -10.84
C PHE A 274 1.53 -1.31 -11.28
N ARG A 275 2.27 -0.78 -12.25
CA ARG A 275 2.11 0.61 -12.74
C ARG A 275 2.15 1.66 -11.61
N GLY A 276 2.90 1.41 -10.54
CA GLY A 276 2.98 2.28 -9.37
C GLY A 276 1.93 2.05 -8.30
N TYR A 277 0.90 1.25 -8.57
CA TYR A 277 -0.13 0.90 -7.59
C TYR A 277 0.26 -0.32 -6.79
N ALA A 278 -0.06 -0.32 -5.50
CA ALA A 278 0.31 -1.35 -4.55
C ALA A 278 -0.82 -2.35 -4.28
N SER A 279 -0.43 -3.56 -3.89
CA SER A 279 -1.22 -4.44 -3.03
C SER A 279 -0.55 -4.59 -1.68
N ASP A 280 -1.33 -4.95 -0.67
CA ASP A 280 -0.91 -5.15 0.71
C ASP A 280 -1.57 -6.41 1.25
N ILE A 281 -0.79 -7.48 1.40
CA ILE A 281 -1.33 -8.82 1.65
C ILE A 281 -0.58 -9.47 2.79
N THR A 282 -1.33 -9.95 3.80
CA THR A 282 -0.77 -10.76 4.88
C THR A 282 -1.44 -12.12 4.93
N ARG A 283 -0.65 -13.17 5.14
CA ARG A 283 -1.09 -14.54 5.40
C ARG A 283 -0.31 -15.13 6.56
N SER A 284 -0.99 -16.00 7.31
CA SER A 284 -0.41 -16.73 8.43
C SER A 284 -0.64 -18.22 8.25
N TYR A 285 0.34 -19.02 8.64
CA TYR A 285 0.36 -20.46 8.44
C TYR A 285 0.84 -21.17 9.70
N LEU A 286 0.30 -22.38 9.93
CA LEU A 286 0.81 -23.34 10.89
C LEU A 286 1.40 -24.53 10.11
N LYS A 287 2.65 -24.91 10.41
CA LYS A 287 3.24 -26.12 9.88
C LYS A 287 2.72 -27.31 10.70
N THR A 288 1.84 -28.11 10.11
CA THR A 288 1.39 -29.37 10.68
C THR A 288 2.51 -30.40 10.55
N GLY A 289 3.20 -30.64 11.62
CA GLY A 289 4.38 -31.50 11.63
C GLY A 289 4.10 -32.97 11.72
N SER A 290 5.12 -33.74 11.45
CA SER A 290 5.19 -35.20 11.33
C SER A 290 5.15 -35.98 12.66
N ALA A 291 4.93 -35.34 13.81
CA ALA A 291 4.90 -36.01 15.10
C ALA A 291 3.85 -35.39 16.03
N GLY A 292 2.59 -35.72 15.79
CA GLY A 292 1.49 -35.45 16.72
C GLY A 292 1.32 -33.96 17.02
N SER A 293 0.29 -33.33 16.47
CA SER A 293 -0.12 -32.00 16.91
C SER A 293 -0.25 -31.97 18.42
N ASN A 294 0.56 -31.16 19.09
CA ASN A 294 0.40 -30.96 20.52
C ASN A 294 -0.89 -30.15 20.80
N ALA A 295 -1.34 -30.09 22.02
CA ALA A 295 -2.57 -29.39 22.38
C ALA A 295 -2.47 -27.88 22.04
N THR A 296 -1.27 -27.27 22.03
CA THR A 296 -1.04 -25.87 21.71
C THR A 296 -1.19 -25.61 20.22
N ASP A 297 -0.69 -26.52 19.34
CA ASP A 297 -0.92 -26.45 17.90
C ASP A 297 -2.41 -26.41 17.57
N SER A 298 -3.22 -27.20 18.27
CA SER A 298 -4.68 -27.23 18.09
C SER A 298 -5.33 -25.91 18.47
N VAL A 299 -4.89 -25.25 19.53
CA VAL A 299 -5.40 -23.92 19.93
C VAL A 299 -4.96 -22.86 18.92
N PHE A 300 -3.72 -22.89 18.46
CA PHE A 300 -3.24 -21.94 17.46
C PHE A 300 -3.97 -22.11 16.12
N LEU A 301 -4.22 -23.36 15.70
CA LEU A 301 -5.02 -23.64 14.51
C LEU A 301 -6.46 -23.13 14.65
N GLU A 302 -7.08 -23.32 15.81
CA GLU A 302 -8.41 -22.77 16.10
C GLU A 302 -8.40 -21.23 16.02
N LEU A 303 -7.38 -20.56 16.58
CA LEU A 303 -7.21 -19.11 16.45
C LEU A 303 -7.09 -18.68 14.99
N LEU A 304 -6.31 -19.40 14.18
CA LEU A 304 -6.11 -19.10 12.77
C LEU A 304 -7.44 -19.20 11.98
N GLU A 305 -8.21 -20.25 12.20
CA GLU A 305 -9.51 -20.47 11.57
C GLU A 305 -10.54 -19.40 11.99
N ARG A 306 -10.56 -19.06 13.28
CA ARG A 306 -11.44 -18.00 13.79
C ARG A 306 -11.05 -16.62 13.29
N MET A 307 -9.77 -16.34 13.16
CA MET A 307 -9.29 -15.07 12.59
C MET A 307 -9.67 -14.94 11.11
N GLN A 308 -9.68 -16.03 10.34
CA GLN A 308 -10.17 -16.03 8.97
C GLN A 308 -11.68 -15.70 8.93
N THR A 309 -12.48 -16.35 9.75
CA THR A 309 -13.92 -16.06 9.86
C THR A 309 -14.19 -14.63 10.35
N HIS A 310 -13.35 -14.14 11.26
CA HIS A 310 -13.40 -12.78 11.78
C HIS A 310 -13.14 -11.75 10.66
N GLN A 311 -12.13 -11.95 9.83
CA GLN A 311 -11.87 -11.10 8.68
C GLN A 311 -13.04 -11.12 7.68
N ASP A 312 -13.60 -12.30 7.39
CA ASP A 312 -14.79 -12.43 6.52
C ASP A 312 -15.96 -11.59 7.04
N ALA A 313 -16.26 -11.67 8.32
CA ALA A 313 -17.34 -10.92 8.95
C ALA A 313 -17.09 -9.40 8.90
N LEU A 314 -15.85 -8.97 9.09
CA LEU A 314 -15.47 -7.55 8.98
C LEU A 314 -15.62 -7.01 7.54
N ILE A 315 -15.21 -7.81 6.55
CA ILE A 315 -15.38 -7.44 5.13
C ILE A 315 -16.87 -7.35 4.77
N GLU A 316 -17.69 -8.30 5.20
CA GLU A 316 -19.13 -8.29 4.96
C GLU A 316 -19.85 -7.11 5.64
N ALA A 317 -19.30 -6.60 6.74
CA ALA A 317 -19.86 -5.46 7.46
C ALA A 317 -19.57 -4.10 6.81
N ILE A 318 -18.70 -4.05 5.79
CA ILE A 318 -18.36 -2.80 5.10
C ILE A 318 -19.53 -2.34 4.22
N THR A 319 -19.99 -1.11 4.47
CA THR A 319 -21.03 -0.47 3.65
C THR A 319 -20.68 0.98 3.34
N PRO A 320 -21.02 1.50 2.14
CA PRO A 320 -20.85 2.91 1.85
C PRO A 320 -21.57 3.81 2.87
N GLY A 321 -20.94 4.92 3.23
CA GLY A 321 -21.43 5.86 4.24
C GLY A 321 -21.04 5.54 5.67
N GLN A 322 -20.58 4.33 5.94
CA GLN A 322 -20.12 3.92 7.27
C GLN A 322 -18.78 4.58 7.60
N ASN A 323 -18.57 4.92 8.88
CA ASN A 323 -17.28 5.33 9.37
C ASN A 323 -16.42 4.11 9.73
N TYR A 324 -15.15 4.12 9.34
CA TYR A 324 -14.23 3.00 9.60
C TYR A 324 -13.92 2.80 11.09
N ILE A 325 -14.14 3.83 11.92
CA ILE A 325 -14.02 3.70 13.38
C ILE A 325 -15.01 2.66 13.93
N SER A 326 -16.21 2.57 13.36
CA SER A 326 -17.20 1.56 13.78
C SER A 326 -16.74 0.14 13.46
N LEU A 327 -16.03 -0.06 12.35
CA LEU A 327 -15.42 -1.34 12.00
C LEU A 327 -14.24 -1.68 12.91
N GLN A 328 -13.44 -0.69 13.29
CA GLN A 328 -12.38 -0.85 14.29
C GLN A 328 -12.95 -1.33 15.63
N GLN A 329 -14.06 -0.75 16.07
CA GLN A 329 -14.75 -1.18 17.30
C GLN A 329 -15.30 -2.60 17.15
N LEU A 330 -15.93 -2.91 16.01
CA LEU A 330 -16.45 -4.25 15.73
C LEU A 330 -15.33 -5.29 15.74
N MET A 331 -14.15 -4.96 15.19
CA MET A 331 -12.98 -5.83 15.25
C MET A 331 -12.63 -6.21 16.69
N HIS A 332 -12.56 -5.22 17.59
CA HIS A 332 -12.24 -5.47 19.00
C HIS A 332 -13.35 -6.23 19.73
N GLN A 333 -14.62 -5.97 19.43
CA GLN A 333 -15.75 -6.74 20.00
C GLN A 333 -15.67 -8.20 19.61
N GLN A 334 -15.47 -8.50 18.33
CA GLN A 334 -15.34 -9.87 17.84
C GLN A 334 -14.04 -10.55 18.32
N LEU A 335 -12.94 -9.80 18.42
CA LEU A 335 -11.69 -10.31 18.99
C LEU A 335 -11.86 -10.71 20.47
N ALA A 336 -12.62 -9.94 21.24
CA ALA A 336 -12.95 -10.28 22.62
C ALA A 336 -13.67 -11.64 22.71
N GLU A 337 -14.61 -11.90 21.82
CA GLU A 337 -15.31 -13.21 21.74
C GLU A 337 -14.34 -14.35 21.37
N ILE A 338 -13.42 -14.11 20.43
CA ILE A 338 -12.41 -15.09 20.03
C ILE A 338 -11.48 -15.42 21.20
N LEU A 339 -10.93 -14.40 21.87
CA LEU A 339 -10.00 -14.59 22.99
C LEU A 339 -10.64 -15.31 24.17
N THR A 340 -11.91 -15.02 24.46
CA THR A 340 -12.66 -15.67 25.54
C THR A 340 -13.02 -17.11 25.18
N SER A 341 -13.54 -17.34 23.98
CA SER A 341 -14.00 -18.68 23.57
C SER A 341 -12.85 -19.67 23.35
N THR A 342 -11.66 -19.20 22.98
CA THR A 342 -10.44 -20.02 22.85
C THR A 342 -9.70 -20.20 24.17
N GLY A 343 -10.17 -19.55 25.25
CA GLY A 343 -9.59 -19.66 26.59
C GLY A 343 -8.32 -18.83 26.81
N VAL A 344 -7.95 -17.94 25.89
CA VAL A 344 -6.82 -17.00 26.07
C VAL A 344 -7.14 -15.99 27.18
N LEU A 345 -8.39 -15.51 27.22
CA LEU A 345 -8.94 -14.74 28.33
C LEU A 345 -9.95 -15.56 29.12
N ARG A 346 -10.01 -15.33 30.44
CA ARG A 346 -10.90 -16.02 31.40
C ARG A 346 -12.08 -15.15 31.87
N CYS A 347 -12.14 -13.89 31.38
CA CYS A 347 -13.27 -12.99 31.63
C CYS A 347 -14.32 -13.12 30.52
N SER A 348 -15.46 -12.43 30.65
CA SER A 348 -16.44 -12.35 29.56
C SER A 348 -15.95 -11.50 28.41
N ALA A 349 -16.49 -11.72 27.21
CA ALA A 349 -16.17 -10.91 26.04
C ALA A 349 -16.51 -9.42 26.26
N ALA A 350 -17.62 -9.13 26.92
CA ALA A 350 -18.01 -7.77 27.27
C ALA A 350 -16.97 -7.10 28.19
N GLU A 351 -16.53 -7.80 29.25
CA GLU A 351 -15.47 -7.29 30.12
C GLU A 351 -14.15 -7.09 29.40
N ALA A 352 -13.76 -8.03 28.53
CA ALA A 352 -12.53 -7.93 27.74
C ALA A 352 -12.53 -6.69 26.84
N PHE A 353 -13.66 -6.40 26.21
CA PHE A 353 -13.83 -5.23 25.36
C PHE A 353 -13.86 -3.93 26.17
N GLU A 354 -14.68 -3.85 27.21
CA GLU A 354 -14.84 -2.65 28.05
C GLU A 354 -13.56 -2.29 28.82
N ALA A 355 -12.77 -3.29 29.22
CA ALA A 355 -11.49 -3.10 29.90
C ALA A 355 -10.31 -2.92 28.93
N HIS A 356 -10.56 -2.80 27.61
CA HIS A 356 -9.53 -2.62 26.58
C HIS A 356 -8.46 -3.73 26.54
N LEU A 357 -8.78 -4.95 26.99
CA LEU A 357 -7.82 -6.05 26.98
C LEU A 357 -7.47 -6.52 25.57
N THR A 358 -8.37 -6.37 24.62
CA THR A 358 -8.16 -6.77 23.22
C THR A 358 -7.06 -5.97 22.53
N GLU A 359 -6.82 -4.73 22.96
CA GLU A 359 -5.75 -3.86 22.43
C GLU A 359 -4.36 -4.40 22.78
N THR A 360 -4.25 -5.21 23.85
CA THR A 360 -3.02 -5.93 24.20
C THR A 360 -2.66 -6.99 23.17
N PHE A 361 -3.65 -7.56 22.50
CA PHE A 361 -3.49 -8.61 21.49
C PHE A 361 -3.56 -8.10 20.06
N CYS A 362 -4.14 -6.92 19.82
CA CYS A 362 -4.19 -6.26 18.52
C CYS A 362 -4.03 -4.74 18.69
N PRO A 363 -2.78 -4.23 18.71
CA PRO A 363 -2.52 -2.82 18.99
C PRO A 363 -2.61 -1.91 17.75
N HIS A 364 -2.80 -2.46 16.56
CA HIS A 364 -2.85 -1.69 15.32
C HIS A 364 -4.29 -1.45 14.84
N GLY A 365 -4.45 -0.57 13.84
CA GLY A 365 -5.73 -0.32 13.19
C GLY A 365 -6.18 -1.49 12.32
N LEU A 366 -7.49 -1.58 12.07
CA LEU A 366 -8.08 -2.59 11.20
C LEU A 366 -7.63 -2.46 9.75
N GLY A 367 -7.27 -1.26 9.29
CA GLY A 367 -6.84 -1.05 7.94
C GLY A 367 -6.72 0.43 7.56
N HIS A 368 -6.44 0.65 6.29
CA HIS A 368 -6.14 1.94 5.71
C HIS A 368 -6.55 2.00 4.23
N LEU A 369 -6.52 3.21 3.66
CA LEU A 369 -6.58 3.39 2.22
C LEU A 369 -5.32 2.83 1.56
N LEU A 370 -5.48 2.31 0.36
CA LEU A 370 -4.41 1.74 -0.46
C LEU A 370 -4.50 2.30 -1.89
N GLY A 371 -3.35 2.53 -2.51
CA GLY A 371 -3.28 3.01 -3.89
C GLY A 371 -1.85 3.13 -4.40
N LEU A 372 -1.48 4.32 -4.86
CA LEU A 372 -0.10 4.66 -5.25
C LEU A 372 0.86 4.63 -4.05
N GLN A 373 0.34 4.82 -2.87
CA GLN A 373 1.07 4.63 -1.61
C GLN A 373 0.39 3.52 -0.84
N VAL A 374 1.17 2.72 -0.10
CA VAL A 374 0.64 1.61 0.70
C VAL A 374 -0.31 2.15 1.77
N HIS A 375 0.17 3.07 2.60
CA HIS A 375 -0.69 3.90 3.44
C HIS A 375 -1.08 5.13 2.62
N ASP A 376 -2.18 5.02 1.87
CA ASP A 376 -2.54 6.07 0.92
C ASP A 376 -3.06 7.33 1.64
N VAL A 377 -2.99 8.45 0.94
CA VAL A 377 -3.27 9.77 1.50
C VAL A 377 -4.76 10.02 1.68
N GLY A 378 -5.09 10.98 2.53
CA GLY A 378 -6.46 11.45 2.71
C GLY A 378 -7.33 10.60 3.64
N GLY A 379 -6.76 9.61 4.35
CA GLY A 379 -7.51 8.69 5.22
C GLY A 379 -8.24 9.37 6.38
N HIS A 380 -7.76 10.50 6.85
CA HIS A 380 -8.38 11.31 7.92
C HIS A 380 -9.14 12.53 7.39
N GLN A 381 -9.13 12.81 6.09
CA GLN A 381 -9.86 13.93 5.51
C GLN A 381 -11.35 13.59 5.35
N VAL A 382 -12.21 14.42 5.89
CA VAL A 382 -13.67 14.28 5.76
C VAL A 382 -14.27 15.23 4.70
N SER A 383 -13.44 16.16 4.19
CA SER A 383 -13.81 17.06 3.09
C SER A 383 -12.62 17.40 2.20
N ALA A 384 -12.90 17.86 1.00
CA ALA A 384 -11.88 18.36 0.06
C ALA A 384 -11.19 19.64 0.56
N THR A 385 -11.79 20.35 1.52
CA THR A 385 -11.24 21.58 2.11
C THR A 385 -10.26 21.32 3.25
N GLY A 386 -10.00 20.04 3.57
CA GLY A 386 -8.99 19.63 4.53
C GLY A 386 -9.47 19.47 5.97
N ASP A 387 -10.79 19.46 6.20
CA ASP A 387 -11.31 19.09 7.52
C ASP A 387 -10.87 17.66 7.87
N LEU A 388 -10.37 17.49 9.10
CA LEU A 388 -9.81 16.22 9.56
C LEU A 388 -10.67 15.61 10.67
N GLN A 389 -10.79 14.28 10.61
CA GLN A 389 -11.30 13.45 11.69
C GLN A 389 -10.10 12.68 12.26
N PRO A 390 -9.53 13.08 13.40
CA PRO A 390 -8.43 12.34 14.01
C PRO A 390 -8.90 10.97 14.49
N PRO A 391 -7.97 10.00 14.64
CA PRO A 391 -8.30 8.71 15.25
C PRO A 391 -8.72 8.89 16.71
N PRO A 392 -9.59 8.02 17.25
CA PRO A 392 -9.93 8.01 18.68
C PRO A 392 -8.68 7.78 19.54
N GLU A 393 -8.70 8.31 20.77
CA GLU A 393 -7.55 8.21 21.70
C GLU A 393 -7.16 6.75 22.01
N ASN A 394 -8.12 5.84 22.05
CA ASN A 394 -7.90 4.42 22.29
C ASN A 394 -7.46 3.65 21.04
N TYR A 395 -7.54 4.26 19.83
CA TYR A 395 -7.09 3.67 18.58
C TYR A 395 -6.14 4.62 17.84
N PRO A 396 -5.02 5.03 18.44
CA PRO A 396 -4.17 6.10 17.88
C PRO A 396 -3.48 5.69 16.57
N SER A 397 -3.34 4.41 16.31
CA SER A 397 -2.73 3.87 15.09
C SER A 397 -3.71 3.66 13.93
N LEU A 398 -5.01 3.92 14.12
CA LEU A 398 -5.99 3.84 13.03
C LEU A 398 -5.73 4.93 11.99
N ARG A 399 -5.49 4.54 10.74
CA ARG A 399 -5.10 5.44 9.64
C ARG A 399 -6.26 5.91 8.77
N PHE A 400 -7.46 5.37 9.01
CA PHE A 400 -8.63 5.65 8.18
C PHE A 400 -9.84 5.93 9.06
N THR A 401 -10.36 7.16 8.99
CA THR A 401 -11.44 7.64 9.86
C THR A 401 -12.56 8.34 9.10
N ARG A 402 -12.36 8.64 7.81
CA ARG A 402 -13.39 9.28 6.98
C ARG A 402 -14.49 8.29 6.61
N PRO A 403 -15.68 8.76 6.21
CA PRO A 403 -16.74 7.89 5.69
C PRO A 403 -16.28 7.11 4.45
N ILE A 404 -16.67 5.84 4.41
CA ILE A 404 -16.41 4.95 3.28
C ILE A 404 -17.28 5.39 2.09
N THR A 405 -16.68 5.49 0.91
CA THR A 405 -17.39 5.77 -0.33
C THR A 405 -17.08 4.72 -1.40
N GLU A 406 -17.89 4.71 -2.46
CA GLU A 406 -17.64 3.82 -3.60
C GLU A 406 -16.25 4.06 -4.22
N ASP A 407 -15.69 3.01 -4.79
CA ASP A 407 -14.41 2.95 -5.46
C ASP A 407 -13.20 3.22 -4.54
N MET A 408 -13.40 3.25 -3.22
CA MET A 408 -12.29 3.15 -2.28
C MET A 408 -11.73 1.73 -2.29
N VAL A 409 -10.42 1.63 -2.20
CA VAL A 409 -9.71 0.37 -1.92
C VAL A 409 -9.14 0.46 -0.52
N LEU A 410 -9.49 -0.51 0.30
CA LEU A 410 -9.18 -0.58 1.73
C LEU A 410 -8.41 -1.86 2.03
N THR A 411 -7.51 -1.82 3.02
CA THR A 411 -7.02 -3.03 3.68
C THR A 411 -7.98 -3.42 4.80
N VAL A 412 -8.11 -4.73 5.02
CA VAL A 412 -8.82 -5.33 6.17
C VAL A 412 -7.88 -6.36 6.77
N GLU A 413 -7.27 -6.02 7.89
CA GLU A 413 -6.10 -6.71 8.45
C GLU A 413 -6.19 -7.00 9.95
N PRO A 414 -7.25 -7.69 10.41
CA PRO A 414 -7.32 -8.07 11.81
C PRO A 414 -6.15 -8.98 12.19
N GLY A 415 -5.74 -8.91 13.44
CA GLY A 415 -4.65 -9.71 13.96
C GLY A 415 -4.84 -10.08 15.42
N VAL A 416 -4.08 -11.08 15.85
CA VAL A 416 -3.92 -11.46 17.25
C VAL A 416 -2.46 -11.83 17.50
N TYR A 417 -1.85 -11.20 18.49
CA TYR A 417 -0.42 -11.34 18.77
C TYR A 417 -0.16 -11.54 20.24
N PHE A 418 0.92 -12.28 20.55
CA PHE A 418 1.39 -12.50 21.92
C PHE A 418 2.65 -11.66 22.15
N ILE A 419 2.47 -10.33 22.26
CA ILE A 419 3.54 -9.34 22.32
C ILE A 419 4.03 -9.18 23.76
N PRO A 420 5.27 -9.60 24.10
CA PRO A 420 5.76 -9.53 25.49
C PRO A 420 5.68 -8.10 26.07
N ALA A 421 6.04 -7.09 25.31
CA ALA A 421 6.04 -5.70 25.78
C ALA A 421 4.65 -5.22 26.23
N LEU A 422 3.58 -5.66 25.58
CA LEU A 422 2.20 -5.30 25.93
C LEU A 422 1.66 -6.19 27.07
N LEU A 423 1.96 -7.49 27.03
CA LEU A 423 1.54 -8.44 28.07
C LEU A 423 2.21 -8.13 29.42
N ASN A 424 3.47 -7.67 29.40
CA ASN A 424 4.21 -7.31 30.63
C ASN A 424 3.64 -6.07 31.34
N ALA A 425 2.75 -5.30 30.71
CA ALA A 425 2.02 -4.22 31.37
C ALA A 425 1.01 -4.74 32.42
N TYR A 426 0.60 -6.01 32.33
CA TYR A 426 -0.29 -6.66 33.27
C TYR A 426 0.50 -7.49 34.29
N GLN A 427 -0.02 -7.54 35.51
CA GLN A 427 0.56 -8.37 36.56
C GLN A 427 0.25 -9.85 36.29
N PRO A 428 1.19 -10.79 36.53
CA PRO A 428 0.92 -12.23 36.42
C PRO A 428 -0.24 -12.71 37.31
N THR A 429 -0.66 -11.90 38.29
CA THR A 429 -1.80 -12.15 39.19
C THR A 429 -3.15 -11.71 38.60
N ASP A 430 -3.15 -11.02 37.46
CA ASP A 430 -4.41 -10.67 36.77
C ASP A 430 -5.07 -11.93 36.21
N GLN A 431 -6.11 -12.40 36.89
CA GLN A 431 -6.78 -13.66 36.57
C GLN A 431 -7.66 -13.62 35.32
N ARG A 432 -7.83 -12.44 34.70
CA ARG A 432 -8.54 -12.32 33.42
C ARG A 432 -7.74 -12.94 32.28
N PHE A 433 -6.40 -13.04 32.41
CA PHE A 433 -5.49 -13.66 31.45
C PHE A 433 -5.26 -15.12 31.81
N ASN A 434 -5.29 -16.01 30.82
CA ASN A 434 -4.83 -17.38 30.95
C ASN A 434 -3.31 -17.45 30.70
N TRP A 435 -2.53 -17.08 31.71
CA TRP A 435 -1.09 -16.97 31.61
C TRP A 435 -0.40 -18.28 31.16
N ASP A 436 -0.91 -19.42 31.62
CA ASP A 436 -0.35 -20.72 31.24
C ASP A 436 -0.50 -20.95 29.73
N LEU A 437 -1.69 -20.65 29.16
CA LEU A 437 -1.93 -20.78 27.74
C LEU A 437 -1.17 -19.71 26.94
N ILE A 438 -1.11 -18.48 27.42
CA ILE A 438 -0.40 -17.37 26.77
C ILE A 438 1.10 -17.70 26.66
N GLU A 439 1.73 -18.24 27.71
CA GLU A 439 3.14 -18.65 27.65
C GLU A 439 3.37 -19.78 26.62
N LEU A 440 2.43 -20.71 26.47
CA LEU A 440 2.48 -21.73 25.44
C LEU A 440 2.29 -21.20 24.02
N LEU A 441 1.54 -20.09 23.84
CA LEU A 441 1.25 -19.48 22.54
C LEU A 441 2.31 -18.45 22.12
N LYS A 442 3.06 -17.87 23.04
CA LYS A 442 4.14 -16.90 22.71
C LYS A 442 5.11 -17.39 21.62
N PRO A 443 5.57 -18.66 21.62
CA PRO A 443 6.46 -19.18 20.57
C PRO A 443 5.86 -19.15 19.15
N TYR A 444 4.54 -19.06 19.01
CA TYR A 444 3.86 -18.94 17.70
C TYR A 444 3.78 -17.48 17.21
N GLY A 445 4.05 -16.52 18.07
CA GLY A 445 4.13 -15.09 17.77
C GLY A 445 2.79 -14.41 17.58
N GLY A 446 2.14 -14.68 16.48
CA GLY A 446 0.86 -14.05 16.17
C GLY A 446 0.29 -14.44 14.81
N ILE A 447 -0.88 -13.89 14.54
CA ILE A 447 -1.65 -14.10 13.31
C ILE A 447 -2.09 -12.73 12.79
N ARG A 448 -1.89 -12.48 11.50
CA ARG A 448 -2.55 -11.42 10.73
C ARG A 448 -3.04 -12.00 9.43
N ILE A 449 -4.24 -11.60 9.02
CA ILE A 449 -4.80 -11.94 7.72
C ILE A 449 -5.27 -10.63 7.10
N GLU A 450 -4.72 -10.30 5.95
CA GLU A 450 -4.95 -9.02 5.30
C GLU A 450 -5.35 -9.19 3.85
N ASP A 451 -6.49 -8.62 3.50
CA ASP A 451 -7.01 -8.53 2.15
C ASP A 451 -7.19 -7.07 1.75
N ASN A 452 -7.13 -6.82 0.44
CA ASN A 452 -7.48 -5.55 -0.17
C ASN A 452 -8.86 -5.68 -0.82
N VAL A 453 -9.75 -4.76 -0.48
CA VAL A 453 -11.14 -4.78 -0.94
C VAL A 453 -11.52 -3.47 -1.60
N ARG A 454 -12.25 -3.54 -2.73
CA ARG A 454 -12.91 -2.41 -3.35
C ARG A 454 -14.34 -2.31 -2.87
N VAL A 455 -14.78 -1.12 -2.53
CA VAL A 455 -16.15 -0.84 -2.11
C VAL A 455 -17.02 -0.52 -3.32
N HIS A 456 -18.09 -1.27 -3.52
CA HIS A 456 -19.15 -0.99 -4.50
C HIS A 456 -20.39 -0.42 -3.80
N ALA A 457 -21.30 0.14 -4.59
CA ALA A 457 -22.63 0.55 -4.09
C ALA A 457 -23.39 -0.59 -3.41
N ASN A 458 -23.26 -1.80 -3.92
CA ASN A 458 -24.08 -2.97 -3.54
C ASN A 458 -23.25 -4.17 -3.04
N GLY A 459 -22.00 -3.96 -2.64
CA GLY A 459 -21.17 -5.06 -2.17
C GLY A 459 -19.68 -4.75 -2.18
N ILE A 460 -18.89 -5.79 -1.99
CA ILE A 460 -17.44 -5.72 -1.88
C ILE A 460 -16.81 -6.64 -2.93
N GLU A 461 -15.81 -6.11 -3.65
CA GLU A 461 -14.89 -6.90 -4.46
C GLU A 461 -13.63 -7.18 -3.64
N ASN A 462 -13.30 -8.44 -3.40
CA ASN A 462 -12.08 -8.82 -2.72
C ASN A 462 -10.94 -9.05 -3.73
N LEU A 463 -10.13 -8.02 -3.98
CA LEU A 463 -9.04 -8.07 -4.96
C LEU A 463 -8.01 -9.16 -4.63
N THR A 464 -7.75 -9.39 -3.36
CA THR A 464 -6.75 -10.36 -2.91
C THR A 464 -7.20 -11.79 -3.17
N ARG A 465 -8.41 -12.16 -2.77
CA ARG A 465 -8.92 -13.53 -2.96
C ARG A 465 -9.16 -13.85 -4.43
N ASP A 466 -9.63 -12.88 -5.18
CA ASP A 466 -9.78 -13.01 -6.64
C ASP A 466 -8.43 -13.25 -7.31
N ALA A 467 -7.37 -12.57 -6.84
CA ALA A 467 -6.01 -12.77 -7.33
C ALA A 467 -5.47 -14.19 -6.99
N PHE A 468 -5.65 -14.67 -5.77
CA PHE A 468 -5.27 -16.05 -5.41
C PHE A 468 -6.01 -17.08 -6.25
N SER A 469 -7.30 -16.88 -6.48
CA SER A 469 -8.11 -17.77 -7.33
C SER A 469 -7.63 -17.76 -8.79
N ALA A 470 -7.24 -16.60 -9.32
CA ALA A 470 -6.70 -16.47 -10.66
C ALA A 470 -5.35 -17.20 -10.81
N VAL A 471 -4.46 -17.04 -9.83
CA VAL A 471 -3.14 -17.70 -9.79
C VAL A 471 -3.28 -19.22 -9.70
N GLN A 472 -4.20 -19.74 -8.89
CA GLN A 472 -4.46 -21.17 -8.78
C GLN A 472 -4.97 -21.76 -10.10
N ARG A 473 -5.99 -21.15 -10.73
CA ARG A 473 -6.50 -21.61 -12.04
C ARG A 473 -5.41 -21.63 -13.09
N TYR A 474 -4.56 -20.63 -13.13
CA TYR A 474 -3.46 -20.54 -14.05
C TYR A 474 -2.41 -21.65 -13.82
N GLY A 475 -2.14 -22.06 -12.57
CA GLY A 475 -1.28 -23.17 -12.23
C GLY A 475 -1.86 -24.52 -12.65
N ASP A 476 -3.18 -24.71 -12.53
CA ASP A 476 -3.88 -25.95 -12.88
C ASP A 476 -3.99 -26.17 -14.40
N GLU A 477 -3.92 -25.11 -15.19
CA GLU A 477 -3.96 -25.15 -16.67
C GLU A 477 -2.59 -25.45 -17.34
N ARG A 478 -1.52 -25.52 -16.56
CA ARG A 478 -0.14 -25.82 -17.01
C ARG A 478 0.34 -27.20 -16.58
#